data_83cea568a209b894c6a2a42b7df91442
#
_entry.id   83cea568a209b894c6a2a42b7df91442
#
_cell.length_a   1.000
_cell.length_b   1.000
_cell.length_c   1.000
_cell.angle_alpha   90.00
_cell.angle_beta   90.00
_cell.angle_gamma   90.00
#
_symmetry.space_group_name_H-M   'P 1'
#
loop_
_entity.id
_entity.type
_entity.pdbx_description
1 polymer ?
#
loop_
_entity_poly.entity_id
_entity_poly.type
_entity_poly.pdbx_seq_one_letter_code
_entity_poly.pdbx_strand_id
1 'polypeptide(L)'
;MTEHSLWRFSRALHRAINERQYADIESLIDEDVDWAIFGPIDMFPFFGARRGRNAVLQVIKQIAENVRVHRFDRESVMLGEDSAASMMRYSLTALDANKPISLRLAHFAKFRAGRLSSIRILVDTFDLVEQALGRPIHLPRISASIAS
;
A
#
# COMPACT_ATOMS: atom_id res chain seq x y z
N MET A 1 -10.60 26.15 -6.11
CA MET A 1 -9.82 25.49 -5.06
C MET A 1 -9.23 24.21 -5.61
N THR A 2 -7.93 24.00 -5.47
CA THR A 2 -7.25 22.84 -6.02
C THR A 2 -7.41 21.65 -5.09
N GLU A 3 -7.75 20.51 -5.65
CA GLU A 3 -7.83 19.26 -4.91
C GLU A 3 -6.45 18.83 -4.42
N HIS A 4 -6.35 18.31 -3.19
CA HIS A 4 -5.09 17.78 -2.68
C HIS A 4 -4.60 16.63 -3.55
N SER A 5 -3.29 16.57 -3.77
CA SER A 5 -2.66 15.54 -4.62
C SER A 5 -2.94 14.12 -4.15
N LEU A 6 -3.14 13.91 -2.85
CA LEU A 6 -3.48 12.59 -2.30
C LEU A 6 -4.73 12.01 -2.94
N TRP A 7 -5.77 12.82 -3.12
CA TRP A 7 -7.04 12.31 -3.65
C TRP A 7 -6.92 11.89 -5.10
N ARG A 8 -6.21 12.67 -5.91
CA ARG A 8 -5.95 12.30 -7.32
C ARG A 8 -5.11 11.04 -7.41
N PHE A 9 -4.06 10.96 -6.60
CA PHE A 9 -3.21 9.78 -6.56
C PHE A 9 -3.99 8.53 -6.13
N SER A 10 -4.79 8.65 -5.08
CA SER A 10 -5.60 7.53 -4.59
C SER A 10 -6.56 6.99 -5.65
N ARG A 11 -7.28 7.88 -6.34
CA ARG A 11 -8.19 7.45 -7.41
C ARG A 11 -7.44 6.76 -8.54
N ALA A 12 -6.33 7.32 -8.96
CA ALA A 12 -5.53 6.75 -10.05
C ALA A 12 -4.94 5.40 -9.68
N LEU A 13 -4.48 5.25 -8.43
CA LEU A 13 -3.94 3.99 -7.94
C LEU A 13 -4.99 2.89 -7.93
N HIS A 14 -6.18 3.17 -7.41
CA HIS A 14 -7.26 2.18 -7.35
C HIS A 14 -7.76 1.80 -8.74
N ARG A 15 -7.80 2.76 -9.66
CA ARG A 15 -8.11 2.48 -11.07
C ARG A 15 -7.04 1.59 -11.70
N ALA A 16 -5.78 1.85 -11.41
CA ALA A 16 -4.68 1.02 -11.93
C ALA A 16 -4.80 -0.42 -11.42
N ILE A 17 -5.08 -0.59 -10.13
CA ILE A 17 -5.18 -1.92 -9.53
C ILE A 17 -6.41 -2.69 -10.05
N ASN A 18 -7.57 -2.05 -10.09
CA ASN A 18 -8.84 -2.74 -10.39
C ASN A 18 -9.15 -2.81 -11.88
N GLU A 19 -8.81 -1.77 -12.64
CA GLU A 19 -9.15 -1.68 -14.06
C GLU A 19 -7.94 -1.90 -14.96
N ARG A 20 -6.75 -2.00 -14.37
CA ARG A 20 -5.47 -2.16 -15.09
C ARG A 20 -5.23 -1.03 -16.09
N GLN A 21 -5.66 0.17 -15.74
CA GLN A 21 -5.41 1.40 -16.49
C GLN A 21 -4.32 2.19 -15.77
N TYR A 22 -3.16 2.30 -16.40
CA TYR A 22 -1.95 2.80 -15.76
C TYR A 22 -1.56 4.23 -16.18
N ALA A 23 -2.21 4.78 -17.20
CA ALA A 23 -1.83 6.08 -17.73
C ALA A 23 -1.94 7.20 -16.70
N ASP A 24 -3.03 7.23 -15.94
CA ASP A 24 -3.24 8.28 -14.93
C ASP A 24 -2.23 8.19 -13.80
N ILE A 25 -2.02 6.98 -13.26
CA ILE A 25 -1.08 6.82 -12.15
C ILE A 25 0.35 7.13 -12.60
N GLU A 26 0.72 6.76 -13.81
CA GLU A 26 2.03 7.07 -14.37
C GLU A 26 2.29 8.58 -14.38
N SER A 27 1.29 9.37 -14.77
CA SER A 27 1.43 10.83 -14.82
C SER A 27 1.51 11.48 -13.44
N LEU A 28 1.11 10.78 -12.39
CA LEU A 28 1.10 11.29 -11.01
C LEU A 28 2.27 10.81 -10.16
N ILE A 29 3.23 10.11 -10.76
CA ILE A 29 4.43 9.64 -10.08
C ILE A 29 5.63 10.41 -10.61
N ASP A 30 6.43 10.96 -9.67
CA ASP A 30 7.68 11.63 -10.01
C ASP A 30 8.66 10.63 -10.64
N GLU A 31 9.45 11.11 -11.60
CA GLU A 31 10.46 10.29 -12.27
C GLU A 31 11.44 9.66 -11.27
N ASP A 32 11.79 10.38 -10.19
CA ASP A 32 12.74 9.95 -9.18
C ASP A 32 12.05 9.47 -7.89
N VAL A 33 10.83 8.99 -7.97
CA VAL A 33 10.05 8.59 -6.80
C VAL A 33 10.80 7.62 -5.89
N ASP A 34 10.65 7.82 -4.58
CA ASP A 34 11.20 6.95 -3.55
C ASP A 34 10.04 6.22 -2.86
N TRP A 35 9.96 4.92 -3.10
CA TRP A 35 8.84 4.08 -2.72
C TRP A 35 9.30 2.94 -1.81
N ALA A 36 8.55 2.67 -0.74
CA ALA A 36 8.79 1.48 0.05
C ALA A 36 7.50 0.97 0.68
N ILE A 37 7.31 -0.34 0.62
CA ILE A 37 6.27 -1.06 1.38
C ILE A 37 7.01 -1.96 2.36
N PHE A 38 6.82 -1.74 3.65
CA PHE A 38 7.44 -2.55 4.70
C PHE A 38 6.56 -3.76 5.00
N GLY A 39 7.10 -4.96 4.81
CA GLY A 39 6.39 -6.20 5.01
C GLY A 39 7.23 -7.41 4.63
N PRO A 40 6.64 -8.61 4.64
CA PRO A 40 7.39 -9.86 4.41
C PRO A 40 7.66 -10.07 2.91
N ILE A 41 8.83 -9.65 2.47
CA ILE A 41 9.25 -9.71 1.06
C ILE A 41 9.24 -11.15 0.53
N ASP A 42 9.60 -12.11 1.37
CA ASP A 42 9.66 -13.52 0.96
C ASP A 42 8.29 -14.08 0.56
N MET A 43 7.21 -13.57 1.16
CA MET A 43 5.85 -13.98 0.83
C MET A 43 5.23 -13.10 -0.26
N PHE A 44 5.59 -11.82 -0.26
CA PHE A 44 5.00 -10.82 -1.16
C PHE A 44 6.12 -10.06 -1.86
N PRO A 45 6.60 -10.56 -3.01
CA PRO A 45 7.79 -9.99 -3.67
C PRO A 45 7.58 -8.55 -4.18
N PHE A 46 6.34 -8.08 -4.25
CA PHE A 46 6.08 -6.68 -4.59
C PHE A 46 6.23 -5.73 -3.39
N PHE A 47 6.52 -6.25 -2.19
CA PHE A 47 6.89 -5.41 -1.04
C PHE A 47 8.38 -5.03 -1.16
N GLY A 48 8.81 -4.10 -0.31
CA GLY A 48 10.18 -3.62 -0.27
C GLY A 48 10.35 -2.25 -0.88
N ALA A 49 11.60 -1.85 -1.05
CA ALA A 49 11.96 -0.52 -1.55
C ALA A 49 12.13 -0.52 -3.06
N ARG A 50 11.66 0.55 -3.70
CA ARG A 50 11.83 0.77 -5.14
C ARG A 50 12.19 2.23 -5.38
N ARG A 51 12.94 2.49 -6.42
CA ARG A 51 13.33 3.84 -6.80
C ARG A 51 13.06 4.05 -8.28
N GLY A 52 12.44 5.21 -8.58
CA GLY A 52 12.14 5.58 -9.96
C GLY A 52 10.76 5.12 -10.41
N ARG A 53 10.19 5.91 -11.32
CA ARG A 53 8.81 5.71 -11.78
C ARG A 53 8.60 4.34 -12.42
N ASN A 54 9.53 3.89 -13.25
CA ASN A 54 9.36 2.61 -13.95
C ASN A 54 9.33 1.42 -12.98
N ALA A 55 10.21 1.44 -11.97
CA ALA A 55 10.23 0.39 -10.96
C ALA A 55 8.93 0.36 -10.15
N VAL A 56 8.41 1.53 -9.79
CA VAL A 56 7.15 1.65 -9.04
C VAL A 56 5.96 1.19 -9.89
N LEU A 57 5.94 1.54 -11.19
CA LEU A 57 4.89 1.06 -12.09
C LEU A 57 4.89 -0.46 -12.20
N GLN A 58 6.06 -1.11 -12.20
CA GLN A 58 6.14 -2.56 -12.20
C GLN A 58 5.51 -3.15 -10.93
N VAL A 59 5.78 -2.54 -9.77
CA VAL A 59 5.15 -2.97 -8.50
C VAL A 59 3.63 -2.82 -8.58
N ILE A 60 3.13 -1.71 -9.06
CA ILE A 60 1.69 -1.48 -9.18
C ILE A 60 1.05 -2.53 -10.10
N LYS A 61 1.71 -2.86 -11.21
CA LYS A 61 1.23 -3.90 -12.12
C LYS A 61 1.22 -5.28 -11.46
N GLN A 62 2.24 -5.60 -10.68
CA GLN A 62 2.28 -6.85 -9.91
C GLN A 62 1.13 -6.92 -8.90
N ILE A 63 0.86 -5.82 -8.21
CA ILE A 63 -0.28 -5.76 -7.29
C ILE A 63 -1.59 -5.98 -8.07
N ALA A 64 -1.76 -5.31 -9.19
CA ALA A 64 -2.96 -5.43 -10.02
C ALA A 64 -3.19 -6.85 -10.54
N GLU A 65 -2.12 -7.60 -10.77
CA GLU A 65 -2.20 -9.01 -11.22
C GLU A 65 -2.57 -9.96 -10.09
N ASN A 66 -2.32 -9.57 -8.84
CA ASN A 66 -2.47 -10.46 -7.69
C ASN A 66 -3.65 -10.14 -6.78
N VAL A 67 -4.19 -8.92 -6.83
CA VAL A 67 -5.27 -8.53 -5.93
C VAL A 67 -6.36 -7.73 -6.66
N ARG A 68 -7.57 -7.80 -6.10
CA ARG A 68 -8.68 -6.93 -6.46
C ARG A 68 -9.16 -6.23 -5.19
N VAL A 69 -9.27 -4.92 -5.23
CA VAL A 69 -9.77 -4.14 -4.11
C VAL A 69 -11.28 -3.97 -4.24
N HIS A 70 -12.03 -4.41 -3.23
CA HIS A 70 -13.49 -4.27 -3.20
C HIS A 70 -13.91 -3.00 -2.50
N ARG A 71 -13.20 -2.66 -1.42
CA ARG A 71 -13.54 -1.53 -0.58
C ARG A 71 -12.31 -1.06 0.17
N PHE A 72 -12.24 0.22 0.44
CA PHE A 72 -11.29 0.74 1.41
C PHE A 72 -11.96 1.84 2.22
N ASP A 73 -11.62 1.87 3.51
CA ASP A 73 -12.08 2.89 4.43
C ASP A 73 -10.87 3.65 4.95
N ARG A 74 -10.91 4.96 4.85
CA ARG A 74 -9.87 5.83 5.38
C ARG A 74 -10.24 6.18 6.81
N GLU A 75 -9.63 5.48 7.77
CA GLU A 75 -9.95 5.62 9.18
C GLU A 75 -9.47 6.96 9.74
N SER A 76 -8.33 7.44 9.25
CA SER A 76 -7.74 8.70 9.67
C SER A 76 -6.91 9.28 8.54
N VAL A 77 -6.92 10.60 8.39
CA VAL A 77 -6.10 11.28 7.40
C VAL A 77 -5.60 12.61 7.97
N MET A 78 -4.34 12.90 7.71
CA MET A 78 -3.71 14.16 8.05
C MET A 78 -3.09 14.72 6.78
N LEU A 79 -3.42 15.96 6.44
CA LEU A 79 -2.96 16.61 5.22
C LEU A 79 -2.06 17.80 5.54
N GLY A 80 -0.86 17.81 4.97
CA GLY A 80 -0.04 18.99 4.85
C GLY A 80 -0.22 19.62 3.47
N GLU A 81 0.50 20.67 3.17
CA GLU A 81 0.43 21.32 1.87
C GLU A 81 0.83 20.36 0.74
N ASP A 82 1.97 19.68 0.88
CA ASP A 82 2.51 18.73 -0.09
C ASP A 82 2.77 17.36 0.53
N SER A 83 2.02 17.02 1.57
CA SER A 83 2.20 15.75 2.25
C SER A 83 0.87 15.23 2.77
N ALA A 84 0.84 13.93 3.05
CA ALA A 84 -0.33 13.29 3.60
C ALA A 84 0.06 12.07 4.40
N ALA A 85 -0.68 11.78 5.47
CA ALA A 85 -0.58 10.54 6.21
C ALA A 85 -1.98 10.00 6.38
N SER A 86 -2.15 8.69 6.21
CA SER A 86 -3.45 8.05 6.39
C SER A 86 -3.29 6.70 7.06
N MET A 87 -4.34 6.32 7.79
CA MET A 87 -4.53 4.94 8.22
C MET A 87 -5.77 4.41 7.51
N MET A 88 -5.64 3.24 6.87
CA MET A 88 -6.67 2.71 5.99
C MET A 88 -6.92 1.23 6.25
N ARG A 89 -8.13 0.81 5.98
CA ARG A 89 -8.49 -0.60 5.97
C ARG A 89 -8.99 -0.97 4.57
N TYR A 90 -8.40 -2.00 4.01
CA TYR A 90 -8.77 -2.54 2.70
C TYR A 90 -9.49 -3.86 2.85
N SER A 91 -10.55 -4.05 2.07
CA SER A 91 -11.15 -5.35 1.79
C SER A 91 -10.75 -5.73 0.38
N LEU A 92 -10.02 -6.81 0.22
CA LEU A 92 -9.53 -7.22 -1.08
C LEU A 92 -9.59 -8.74 -1.24
N THR A 93 -9.38 -9.22 -2.47
CA THR A 93 -9.25 -10.64 -2.78
C THR A 93 -7.87 -10.89 -3.36
N ALA A 94 -7.18 -11.90 -2.84
CA ALA A 94 -5.97 -12.45 -3.45
C ALA A 94 -6.42 -13.35 -4.60
N LEU A 95 -6.11 -12.96 -5.83
CA LEU A 95 -6.71 -13.56 -7.03
C LEU A 95 -6.28 -15.01 -7.27
N ASP A 96 -5.05 -15.37 -6.96
CA ASP A 96 -4.52 -16.70 -7.18
C ASP A 96 -5.25 -17.77 -6.36
N ALA A 97 -5.58 -17.46 -5.11
CA ALA A 97 -6.26 -18.38 -4.20
C ALA A 97 -7.75 -18.06 -4.04
N ASN A 98 -8.23 -17.00 -4.71
CA ASN A 98 -9.58 -16.46 -4.54
C ASN A 98 -9.91 -16.25 -3.06
N LYS A 99 -8.95 -15.72 -2.30
CA LYS A 99 -9.03 -15.60 -0.85
C LYS A 99 -9.34 -14.16 -0.44
N PRO A 100 -10.38 -13.95 0.39
CA PRO A 100 -10.65 -12.63 0.94
C PRO A 100 -9.61 -12.26 1.99
N ILE A 101 -9.14 -11.03 1.95
CA ILE A 101 -8.18 -10.48 2.91
C ILE A 101 -8.66 -9.11 3.36
N SER A 102 -8.63 -8.91 4.68
CA SER A 102 -8.83 -7.59 5.28
C SER A 102 -7.47 -7.07 5.74
N LEU A 103 -7.08 -5.90 5.23
CA LEU A 103 -5.73 -5.38 5.42
C LEU A 103 -5.79 -3.98 6.01
N ARG A 104 -5.10 -3.78 7.14
CA ARG A 104 -4.89 -2.43 7.68
C ARG A 104 -3.50 -1.97 7.32
N LEU A 105 -3.39 -0.74 6.85
CA LEU A 105 -2.11 -0.14 6.54
C LEU A 105 -2.10 1.35 6.91
N ALA A 106 -0.90 1.87 7.10
CA ALA A 106 -0.66 3.30 7.21
C ALA A 106 0.28 3.72 6.08
N HIS A 107 0.12 4.94 5.58
CA HIS A 107 1.06 5.49 4.62
C HIS A 107 1.43 6.92 4.95
N PHE A 108 2.64 7.29 4.54
CA PHE A 108 3.19 8.64 4.65
C PHE A 108 3.67 9.02 3.25
N ALA A 109 3.04 10.02 2.66
CA ALA A 109 3.29 10.41 1.28
C ALA A 109 3.75 11.86 1.20
N LYS A 110 4.67 12.13 0.27
CA LYS A 110 5.10 13.47 -0.09
C LYS A 110 4.90 13.68 -1.58
N PHE A 111 4.48 14.88 -1.95
CA PHE A 111 4.23 15.25 -3.34
C PHE A 111 5.10 16.44 -3.72
N ARG A 112 5.45 16.51 -5.00
CA ARG A 112 6.19 17.62 -5.58
C ARG A 112 5.58 17.93 -6.93
N ALA A 113 5.14 19.18 -7.11
CA ALA A 113 4.45 19.60 -8.33
C ALA A 113 3.28 18.68 -8.69
N GLY A 114 2.52 18.27 -7.67
CA GLY A 114 1.34 17.40 -7.84
C GLY A 114 1.64 15.93 -8.06
N ARG A 115 2.92 15.52 -8.09
CA ARG A 115 3.32 14.13 -8.31
C ARG A 115 3.87 13.51 -7.04
N LEU A 116 3.63 12.23 -6.86
CA LEU A 116 4.19 11.49 -5.72
C LEU A 116 5.70 11.47 -5.82
N SER A 117 6.38 12.07 -4.83
CA SER A 117 7.85 12.07 -4.76
C SER A 117 8.40 11.03 -3.78
N SER A 118 7.63 10.68 -2.76
CA SER A 118 8.04 9.71 -1.76
C SER A 118 6.81 9.11 -1.09
N ILE A 119 6.85 7.82 -0.81
CA ILE A 119 5.83 7.18 0.01
C ILE A 119 6.45 6.06 0.84
N ARG A 120 5.96 5.92 2.07
CA ARG A 120 6.24 4.80 2.96
C ARG A 120 4.93 4.17 3.35
N ILE A 121 4.82 2.87 3.15
CA ILE A 121 3.61 2.11 3.47
C ILE A 121 3.98 1.05 4.50
N LEU A 122 3.26 1.06 5.63
CA LEU A 122 3.42 0.10 6.70
C LEU A 122 2.15 -0.74 6.79
N VAL A 123 2.32 -2.05 6.71
CA VAL A 123 1.21 -3.00 6.70
C VAL A 123 1.17 -3.71 8.05
N ASP A 124 -0.02 -4.02 8.55
CA ASP A 124 -0.16 -4.93 9.70
C ASP A 124 0.28 -6.32 9.25
N THR A 125 1.57 -6.58 9.38
CA THR A 125 2.25 -7.71 8.77
C THR A 125 1.82 -9.04 9.36
N PHE A 126 1.71 -9.10 10.68
CA PHE A 126 1.36 -10.34 11.35
C PHE A 126 -0.03 -10.82 10.93
N ASP A 127 -1.00 -9.92 10.97
CA ASP A 127 -2.37 -10.22 10.56
C ASP A 127 -2.44 -10.63 9.09
N LEU A 128 -1.72 -9.93 8.21
CA LEU A 128 -1.68 -10.26 6.80
C LEU A 128 -1.12 -11.66 6.55
N VAL A 129 -0.03 -12.02 7.23
CA VAL A 129 0.60 -13.33 7.07
C VAL A 129 -0.33 -14.43 7.55
N GLU A 130 -1.00 -14.24 8.69
CA GLU A 130 -1.97 -15.24 9.15
C GLU A 130 -3.11 -15.45 8.15
N GLN A 131 -3.63 -14.38 7.58
CA GLN A 131 -4.69 -14.48 6.57
C GLN A 131 -4.19 -15.18 5.30
N ALA A 132 -3.00 -14.85 4.85
CA ALA A 132 -2.42 -15.46 3.65
C ALA A 132 -2.16 -16.94 3.84
N LEU A 133 -1.72 -17.37 5.02
CA LEU A 133 -1.52 -18.76 5.35
C LEU A 133 -2.83 -19.50 5.62
N GLY A 134 -3.89 -18.80 5.96
CA GLY A 134 -5.18 -19.39 6.32
C GLY A 134 -5.18 -20.07 7.68
N ARG A 135 -4.24 -19.68 8.56
CA ARG A 135 -4.13 -20.25 9.91
C ARG A 135 -3.41 -19.29 10.83
N PRO A 136 -3.71 -19.34 12.15
CA PRO A 136 -3.00 -18.51 13.11
C PRO A 136 -1.53 -18.94 13.24
N ILE A 137 -0.69 -17.97 13.59
CA ILE A 137 0.72 -18.20 13.89
C ILE A 137 0.86 -18.21 15.40
N HIS A 138 1.41 -19.30 15.93
CA HIS A 138 1.66 -19.44 17.35
C HIS A 138 3.08 -19.02 17.65
N LEU A 139 3.21 -17.93 18.42
CA LEU A 139 4.51 -17.41 18.85
C LEU A 139 4.68 -17.64 20.34
N PRO A 140 5.94 -17.82 20.81
CA PRO A 140 6.21 -17.90 22.24
C PRO A 140 5.77 -16.62 22.96
N ARG A 141 5.23 -16.77 24.17
CA ARG A 141 4.86 -15.63 24.98
C ARG A 141 6.12 -14.92 25.47
N ILE A 142 6.14 -13.59 25.37
CA ILE A 142 7.24 -12.80 25.93
C ILE A 142 7.15 -12.86 27.45
N SER A 143 8.31 -13.10 28.13
CA SER A 143 8.33 -13.17 29.58
C SER A 143 8.02 -11.80 30.20
N ALA A 144 7.44 -11.82 31.43
CA ALA A 144 7.08 -10.58 32.14
C ALA A 144 8.32 -9.70 32.43
N SER A 145 9.50 -10.29 32.59
CA SER A 145 10.72 -9.54 32.84
C SER A 145 11.19 -8.75 31.61
N ILE A 146 10.82 -9.17 30.43
CA ILE A 146 11.13 -8.46 29.20
C ILE A 146 10.05 -7.41 28.90
N ALA A 147 8.80 -7.71 29.25
CA ALA A 147 7.66 -6.86 28.97
C ALA A 147 7.52 -5.68 29.93
N SER A 148 8.14 -5.74 31.10
CA SER A 148 8.06 -4.71 32.13
C SER A 148 8.97 -3.49 31.89
#